data_1d65addfd8a4c61e996e014e169551a1
#
_entry.id   1d65addfd8a4c61e996e014e169551a1
#
_cell.length_a   1.000
_cell.length_b   1.000
_cell.length_c   1.000
_cell.angle_alpha   90.00
_cell.angle_beta   90.00
_cell.angle_gamma   90.00
#
_symmetry.space_group_name_H-M   'P 1'
#
loop_
_entity.id
_entity.type
_entity.pdbx_description
1 polymer ?
#
loop_
_entity_poly.entity_id
_entity_poly.type
_entity_poly.pdbx_seq_one_letter_code
_entity_poly.pdbx_strand_id
1 'polypeptide(L)'
;MHKAIRSALALNMKGIVAQKLLPSILPGVQRVPTCEIMIFNSIVQKLVLEEHDEKLADAVRIGAQEGMQDFTMSLKNLVQAKKIDRATAFQVAPNIESLKMALKGIEVKEPGIL
;
A
#
# COMPACT_ATOMS: atom_id res chain seq x y z
N MET A 1 18.90 0.26 -12.59
CA MET A 1 19.52 -0.77 -11.75
C MET A 1 20.28 -1.77 -12.60
N HIS A 2 21.47 -2.16 -12.18
CA HIS A 2 22.29 -3.13 -12.91
C HIS A 2 21.60 -4.50 -12.96
N LYS A 3 21.69 -5.18 -14.10
CA LYS A 3 21.00 -6.45 -14.35
C LYS A 3 21.37 -7.55 -13.34
N ALA A 4 22.62 -7.64 -12.94
CA ALA A 4 23.08 -8.64 -11.98
C ALA A 4 22.48 -8.37 -10.58
N ILE A 5 22.40 -7.11 -10.19
CA ILE A 5 21.79 -6.72 -8.91
C ILE A 5 20.28 -7.02 -8.95
N ARG A 6 19.62 -6.72 -10.04
CA ARG A 6 18.20 -6.99 -10.23
C ARG A 6 17.90 -8.49 -10.11
N SER A 7 18.71 -9.32 -10.76
CA SER A 7 18.56 -10.78 -10.66
C SER A 7 18.76 -11.27 -9.23
N ALA A 8 19.77 -10.75 -8.53
CA ALA A 8 20.04 -11.14 -7.15
C ALA A 8 18.86 -10.75 -6.24
N LEU A 9 18.29 -9.56 -6.42
CA LEU A 9 17.12 -9.14 -5.65
C LEU A 9 15.92 -10.03 -5.93
N ALA A 10 15.63 -10.29 -7.20
CA ALA A 10 14.45 -11.07 -7.58
C ALA A 10 14.50 -12.49 -7.04
N LEU A 11 15.68 -13.11 -7.04
CA LEU A 11 15.84 -14.52 -6.66
C LEU A 11 16.03 -14.72 -5.15
N ASN A 12 16.55 -13.72 -4.45
CA ASN A 12 16.89 -13.86 -3.03
C ASN A 12 16.00 -13.08 -2.08
N MET A 13 15.29 -12.04 -2.55
CA MET A 13 14.44 -11.25 -1.71
C MET A 13 13.15 -11.96 -1.38
N LYS A 14 12.72 -11.91 -0.11
CA LYS A 14 11.44 -12.48 0.34
C LYS A 14 10.32 -11.45 0.30
N GLY A 15 10.64 -10.22 0.65
CA GLY A 15 9.66 -9.15 0.66
C GLY A 15 10.30 -7.81 0.96
N ILE A 16 9.55 -6.75 0.72
CA ILE A 16 9.95 -5.38 1.02
C ILE A 16 8.82 -4.71 1.80
N VAL A 17 9.16 -4.03 2.89
CA VAL A 17 8.22 -3.22 3.66
C VAL A 17 8.74 -1.80 3.70
N ALA A 18 7.91 -0.86 3.25
CA ALA A 18 8.18 0.57 3.39
C ALA A 18 7.21 1.15 4.40
N GLN A 19 7.66 2.04 5.27
CA GLN A 19 6.87 2.55 6.37
C GLN A 19 7.03 4.05 6.52
N LYS A 20 5.91 4.72 6.84
CA LYS A 20 5.87 6.14 7.24
C LYS A 20 5.12 6.24 8.56
N LEU A 21 5.50 7.20 9.41
CA LEU A 21 4.79 7.47 10.66
C LEU A 21 3.90 8.70 10.47
N LEU A 22 2.64 8.59 10.84
CA LEU A 22 1.65 9.64 10.65
C LEU A 22 1.08 10.11 11.98
N PRO A 23 0.69 11.40 12.11
CA PRO A 23 -0.01 11.86 13.30
C PRO A 23 -1.30 11.07 13.51
N SER A 24 -1.52 10.65 14.75
CA SER A 24 -2.67 9.83 15.14
C SER A 24 -3.79 10.73 15.68
N ILE A 25 -5.05 10.30 15.52
CA ILE A 25 -6.19 10.90 16.21
C ILE A 25 -6.68 10.02 17.36
N LEU A 26 -5.95 8.95 17.68
CA LEU A 26 -6.28 8.09 18.81
C LEU A 26 -5.80 8.70 20.12
N PRO A 27 -6.62 8.68 21.19
CA PRO A 27 -6.19 9.17 22.50
C PRO A 27 -4.99 8.38 23.01
N GLY A 28 -3.96 9.09 23.49
CA GLY A 28 -2.76 8.45 24.04
C GLY A 28 -1.79 7.90 23.02
N VAL A 29 -2.08 7.98 21.74
CA VAL A 29 -1.21 7.53 20.65
C VAL A 29 -0.80 8.73 19.82
N GLN A 30 0.49 9.03 19.75
CA GLN A 30 0.98 10.20 19.01
C GLN A 30 1.08 9.93 17.51
N ARG A 31 1.53 8.75 17.13
CA ARG A 31 1.77 8.40 15.72
C ARG A 31 1.34 6.98 15.45
N VAL A 32 0.92 6.73 14.21
CA VAL A 32 0.62 5.39 13.71
C VAL A 32 1.40 5.14 12.42
N PRO A 33 1.83 3.90 12.18
CA PRO A 33 2.54 3.59 10.94
C PRO A 33 1.57 3.37 9.78
N THR A 34 1.96 3.81 8.60
CA THR A 34 1.36 3.36 7.34
C THR A 34 2.43 2.59 6.58
N CYS A 35 2.08 1.45 6.04
CA CYS A 35 3.05 0.54 5.43
C CYS A 35 2.63 0.13 4.04
N GLU A 36 3.63 -0.04 3.18
CA GLU A 36 3.48 -0.69 1.90
C GLU A 36 4.25 -2.00 1.98
N ILE A 37 3.62 -3.09 1.57
CA ILE A 37 4.16 -4.44 1.72
C ILE A 37 4.12 -5.13 0.36
N MET A 38 5.28 -5.59 -0.11
CA MET A 38 5.39 -6.34 -1.35
C MET A 38 6.11 -7.66 -1.07
N ILE A 39 5.45 -8.77 -1.34
CA ILE A 39 6.01 -10.10 -1.18
C ILE A 39 6.57 -10.54 -2.53
N PHE A 40 7.79 -11.07 -2.55
CA PHE A 40 8.41 -11.54 -3.78
C PHE A 40 7.88 -12.93 -4.16
N ASN A 41 6.60 -12.98 -4.56
CA ASN A 41 6.02 -14.18 -5.14
C ASN A 41 6.52 -14.34 -6.60
N SER A 42 6.09 -15.38 -7.28
CA SER A 42 6.56 -15.67 -8.65
C SER A 42 6.23 -14.53 -9.63
N ILE A 43 5.10 -13.86 -9.44
CA ILE A 43 4.70 -12.74 -10.30
C ILE A 43 5.65 -11.56 -10.10
N VAL A 44 5.91 -11.16 -8.86
CA VAL A 44 6.82 -10.06 -8.55
C VAL A 44 8.24 -10.38 -9.01
N GLN A 45 8.71 -11.60 -8.76
CA GLN A 45 10.03 -12.04 -9.24
C GLN A 45 10.17 -11.87 -10.75
N LYS A 46 9.17 -12.32 -11.49
CA LYS A 46 9.16 -12.21 -12.94
C LYS A 46 9.19 -10.76 -13.40
N LEU A 47 8.36 -9.91 -12.81
CA LEU A 47 8.31 -8.48 -13.17
C LEU A 47 9.64 -7.78 -12.92
N VAL A 48 10.31 -8.08 -11.79
CA VAL A 48 11.61 -7.50 -11.49
C VAL A 48 12.68 -8.01 -12.46
N LEU A 49 12.68 -9.30 -12.76
CA LEU A 49 13.65 -9.89 -13.71
C LEU A 49 13.49 -9.32 -15.11
N GLU A 50 12.25 -9.07 -15.55
CA GLU A 50 11.96 -8.57 -16.88
C GLU A 50 11.93 -7.03 -16.95
N GLU A 51 12.28 -6.36 -15.85
CA GLU A 51 12.33 -4.90 -15.76
C GLU A 51 10.99 -4.22 -16.02
N HIS A 52 9.88 -4.88 -15.65
CA HIS A 52 8.53 -4.35 -15.73
C HIS A 52 8.10 -3.70 -14.40
N ASP A 53 8.92 -2.77 -13.89
CA ASP A 53 8.69 -2.16 -12.59
C ASP A 53 7.36 -1.38 -12.53
N GLU A 54 6.90 -0.86 -13.66
CA GLU A 54 5.62 -0.15 -13.76
C GLU A 54 4.42 -1.02 -13.46
N LYS A 55 4.57 -2.34 -13.52
CA LYS A 55 3.50 -3.29 -13.22
C LYS A 55 3.49 -3.78 -11.79
N LEU A 56 4.49 -3.38 -10.98
CA LEU A 56 4.59 -3.82 -9.58
C LEU A 56 3.40 -3.34 -8.75
N ALA A 57 2.88 -2.14 -9.00
CA ALA A 57 1.72 -1.63 -8.29
C ALA A 57 0.50 -2.52 -8.48
N ASP A 58 0.28 -3.02 -9.69
CA ASP A 58 -0.82 -3.94 -9.97
C ASP A 58 -0.61 -5.28 -9.29
N ALA A 59 0.64 -5.77 -9.27
CA ALA A 59 0.98 -7.03 -8.60
C ALA A 59 0.70 -6.95 -7.10
N VAL A 60 0.98 -5.81 -6.47
CA VAL A 60 0.69 -5.60 -5.05
C VAL A 60 -0.81 -5.63 -4.80
N ARG A 61 -1.61 -4.97 -5.65
CA ARG A 61 -3.07 -4.99 -5.50
C ARG A 61 -3.65 -6.38 -5.66
N ILE A 62 -3.18 -7.13 -6.65
CA ILE A 62 -3.62 -8.51 -6.86
C ILE A 62 -3.19 -9.40 -5.69
N GLY A 63 -2.04 -9.11 -5.09
CA GLY A 63 -1.50 -9.87 -3.97
C GLY A 63 -2.09 -9.53 -2.60
N ALA A 64 -3.17 -8.75 -2.53
CA ALA A 64 -3.77 -8.37 -1.26
C ALA A 64 -4.16 -9.57 -0.41
N GLN A 65 -4.61 -10.66 -1.01
CA GLN A 65 -4.97 -11.89 -0.29
C GLN A 65 -3.75 -12.58 0.32
N GLU A 66 -2.56 -12.32 -0.21
CA GLU A 66 -1.30 -12.84 0.33
C GLU A 66 -0.68 -11.93 1.38
N GLY A 67 -1.34 -10.82 1.70
CA GLY A 67 -0.85 -9.85 2.68
C GLY A 67 -0.12 -8.66 2.09
N MET A 68 -0.09 -8.53 0.77
CA MET A 68 0.46 -7.34 0.13
C MET A 68 -0.48 -6.15 0.28
N GLN A 69 0.10 -4.95 0.39
CA GLN A 69 -0.69 -3.72 0.40
C GLN A 69 0.16 -2.55 -0.10
N ASP A 70 -0.48 -1.61 -0.77
CA ASP A 70 0.16 -0.34 -1.12
C ASP A 70 -0.20 0.73 -0.09
N PHE A 71 0.42 1.91 -0.19
CA PHE A 71 0.13 3.00 0.74
C PHE A 71 -1.33 3.47 0.66
N THR A 72 -1.93 3.44 -0.52
CA THR A 72 -3.34 3.83 -0.69
C THR A 72 -4.26 2.94 0.13
N MET A 73 -4.06 1.62 0.07
CA MET A 73 -4.83 0.67 0.87
C MET A 73 -4.60 0.86 2.36
N SER A 74 -3.34 1.08 2.75
CA SER A 74 -2.98 1.31 4.15
C SER A 74 -3.64 2.58 4.68
N LEU A 75 -3.57 3.68 3.94
CA LEU A 75 -4.18 4.95 4.33
C LEU A 75 -5.70 4.83 4.44
N LYS A 76 -6.32 4.19 3.46
CA LYS A 76 -7.76 3.91 3.49
C LYS A 76 -8.14 3.18 4.78
N ASN A 77 -7.42 2.11 5.12
CA ASN A 77 -7.70 1.32 6.31
C ASN A 77 -7.53 2.12 7.59
N LEU A 78 -6.51 2.99 7.66
CA LEU A 78 -6.28 3.84 8.82
C LEU A 78 -7.38 4.89 9.00
N VAL A 79 -7.85 5.49 7.92
CA VAL A 79 -8.97 6.44 7.97
C VAL A 79 -10.25 5.72 8.40
N GLN A 80 -10.51 4.56 7.81
CA GLN A 80 -11.70 3.77 8.13
C GLN A 80 -11.70 3.31 9.58
N ALA A 81 -10.54 2.96 10.12
CA ALA A 81 -10.39 2.56 11.53
C ALA A 81 -10.34 3.76 12.49
N LYS A 82 -10.43 4.99 11.97
CA LYS A 82 -10.39 6.24 12.73
C LYS A 82 -9.10 6.42 13.52
N LYS A 83 -7.99 5.99 12.95
CA LYS A 83 -6.65 6.16 13.53
C LYS A 83 -5.96 7.41 13.07
N ILE A 84 -6.28 7.90 11.87
CA ILE A 84 -5.82 9.16 11.31
C ILE A 84 -7.02 9.88 10.70
N ASP A 85 -6.91 11.21 10.48
CA ASP A 85 -7.98 11.93 9.78
C ASP A 85 -7.73 11.93 8.26
N ARG A 86 -8.74 12.32 7.51
CA ARG A 86 -8.67 12.35 6.04
C ARG A 86 -7.61 13.33 5.53
N ALA A 87 -7.49 14.49 6.19
CA ALA A 87 -6.53 15.50 5.77
C ALA A 87 -5.10 14.95 5.84
N THR A 88 -4.75 14.24 6.91
CA THR A 88 -3.44 13.60 7.06
C THR A 88 -3.21 12.58 5.94
N ALA A 89 -4.21 11.76 5.63
CA ALA A 89 -4.09 10.75 4.57
C ALA A 89 -3.84 11.41 3.21
N PHE A 90 -4.57 12.49 2.89
CA PHE A 90 -4.39 13.17 1.61
C PHE A 90 -3.05 13.89 1.50
N GLN A 91 -2.47 14.35 2.62
CA GLN A 91 -1.15 14.99 2.60
C GLN A 91 -0.04 14.05 2.18
N VAL A 92 -0.15 12.77 2.50
CA VAL A 92 0.91 11.79 2.27
C VAL A 92 0.59 10.79 1.17
N ALA A 93 -0.61 10.85 0.60
CA ALA A 93 -1.04 9.91 -0.44
C ALA A 93 -0.15 10.01 -1.68
N PRO A 94 0.37 8.87 -2.18
CA PRO A 94 1.14 8.87 -3.42
C PRO A 94 0.30 9.32 -4.62
N ASN A 95 -0.99 8.99 -4.60
CA ASN A 95 -1.94 9.39 -5.63
C ASN A 95 -3.26 9.77 -4.96
N ILE A 96 -3.54 11.08 -4.95
CA ILE A 96 -4.72 11.63 -4.27
C ILE A 96 -6.01 11.09 -4.88
N GLU A 97 -6.08 10.97 -6.21
CA GLU A 97 -7.29 10.49 -6.88
C GLU A 97 -7.58 9.02 -6.53
N SER A 98 -6.56 8.19 -6.46
CA SER A 98 -6.72 6.80 -6.04
C SER A 98 -7.25 6.69 -4.62
N LEU A 99 -6.74 7.52 -3.72
CA LEU A 99 -7.23 7.55 -2.34
C LEU A 99 -8.67 8.04 -2.26
N LYS A 100 -9.01 9.08 -3.01
CA LYS A 100 -10.39 9.57 -3.10
C LYS A 100 -11.34 8.46 -3.54
N MET A 101 -10.98 7.73 -4.58
CA MET A 101 -11.82 6.64 -5.08
C MET A 101 -11.95 5.50 -4.07
N ALA A 102 -10.87 5.18 -3.39
CA ALA A 102 -10.88 4.15 -2.35
C ALA A 102 -11.80 4.53 -1.19
N LEU A 103 -11.75 5.78 -0.75
CA LEU A 103 -12.62 6.27 0.32
C LEU A 103 -14.08 6.37 -0.11
N LYS A 104 -14.34 6.75 -1.35
CA LYS A 104 -15.70 6.73 -1.91
C LYS A 104 -16.27 5.32 -1.94
N GLY A 105 -15.46 4.33 -2.27
CA GLY A 105 -15.88 2.94 -2.24
C GLY A 105 -16.37 2.51 -0.87
N ILE A 106 -15.72 2.99 0.20
CA ILE A 106 -16.17 2.74 1.57
C ILE A 106 -17.55 3.36 1.80
N GLU A 107 -17.73 4.62 1.42
CA GLU A 107 -18.98 5.34 1.60
C GLU A 107 -20.14 4.66 0.86
N VAL A 108 -19.89 4.22 -0.35
CA VAL A 108 -20.90 3.50 -1.16
C VAL A 108 -21.26 2.15 -0.56
N LYS A 109 -20.31 1.49 0.11
CA LYS A 109 -20.54 0.17 0.68
C LYS A 109 -21.12 0.17 2.07
N GLU A 110 -21.33 1.33 2.68
CA GLU A 110 -21.92 1.38 4.02
C GLU A 110 -23.36 0.90 4.00
N PRO A 111 -23.79 0.18 5.07
CA PRO A 111 -25.15 -0.29 5.17
C PRO A 111 -26.16 0.84 5.14
N GLY A 112 -27.09 0.98 4.55
CA GLY A 112 -28.05 2.08 4.47
C GLY A 112 -28.00 2.84 3.16
N ILE A 113 -26.94 2.63 2.40
CA ILE A 113 -26.86 3.14 1.04
C ILE A 113 -27.46 2.15 0.06
N LEU A 114 -27.41 0.91 0.40
CA LEU A 114 -27.99 -0.18 -0.36
C LEU A 114 -29.30 -0.64 0.30
#